data_b2d552ba4710bb6f6743c5d516e4e071
#
_entry.id   b2d552ba4710bb6f6743c5d516e4e071
#
_cell.length_a   1.000
_cell.length_b   1.000
_cell.length_c   1.000
_cell.angle_alpha   90.00
_cell.angle_beta   90.00
_cell.angle_gamma   90.00
#
_symmetry.space_group_name_H-M   'P 1'
#
loop_
_entity.id
_entity.type
_entity.pdbx_description
1 polymer ?
#
loop_
_entity_poly.entity_id
_entity_poly.type
_entity_poly.pdbx_seq_one_letter_code
_entity_poly.pdbx_strand_id
1 'polypeptide(L)'
;MGRGAGRIAVAAVAAMAAMPMADLARAANGAYAVDAADISEPGSCKLESWISTATNTDVSLVANPSCVVEFGRPVELSVLNDRFRSDGDWNTSFQPKAKTNLVPTGIGKLGLSIYAGGAFDALTGDSLTAFAVVPATYRLSETMRINFNGGWLWDRTVDRHYLLYGIGWDWKFTELLQLTVEAFGQAGQAGQADAPGVTRPRFQTGIRYRPNEIFSVDVIYGHNIAGENASWITLGTTIRFPPPESRPARERGGHL
;
A
#
# COMPACT_ATOMS: atom_id res chain seq x y z
N MET A 1 39.82 13.78 58.62
CA MET A 1 38.78 14.71 58.15
C MET A 1 38.97 14.93 56.66
N GLY A 2 38.24 14.21 55.79
CA GLY A 2 38.32 14.32 54.35
C GLY A 2 36.97 13.99 53.77
N ARG A 3 36.22 15.03 53.34
CA ARG A 3 34.92 14.91 52.76
C ARG A 3 35.06 14.54 51.28
N GLY A 4 34.74 13.29 50.92
CA GLY A 4 34.57 12.86 49.55
C GLY A 4 33.18 13.27 49.06
N ALA A 5 33.11 14.24 48.14
CA ALA A 5 31.89 14.58 47.42
C ALA A 5 31.70 13.59 46.30
N GLY A 6 30.74 12.67 46.46
CA GLY A 6 30.29 11.79 45.41
C GLY A 6 29.50 12.57 44.35
N ARG A 7 30.05 12.68 43.15
CA ARG A 7 29.34 13.15 41.98
C ARG A 7 28.43 12.01 41.48
N ILE A 8 27.14 12.14 41.72
CA ILE A 8 26.13 11.32 41.08
C ILE A 8 26.01 11.83 39.62
N ALA A 9 26.61 11.10 38.71
CA ALA A 9 26.35 11.28 37.30
C ALA A 9 24.99 10.70 36.97
N VAL A 10 23.99 11.55 36.81
CA VAL A 10 22.70 11.18 36.25
C VAL A 10 22.94 10.99 34.75
N ALA A 11 23.14 9.75 34.34
CA ALA A 11 23.08 9.36 32.94
C ALA A 11 21.59 9.39 32.52
N ALA A 12 21.18 10.48 31.92
CA ALA A 12 19.91 10.52 31.18
C ALA A 12 20.09 9.63 29.95
N VAL A 13 19.69 8.38 30.05
CA VAL A 13 19.50 7.49 28.91
C VAL A 13 18.25 8.02 28.22
N ALA A 14 18.43 8.84 27.20
CA ALA A 14 17.40 9.10 26.22
C ALA A 14 17.17 7.77 25.48
N ALA A 15 16.23 6.98 25.95
CA ALA A 15 15.63 5.92 25.19
C ALA A 15 14.83 6.61 24.08
N MET A 16 15.47 6.87 22.93
CA MET A 16 14.77 7.07 21.70
C MET A 16 14.09 5.72 21.43
N ALA A 17 12.81 5.66 21.76
CA ALA A 17 11.94 4.59 21.34
C ALA A 17 12.01 4.59 19.81
N ALA A 18 12.71 3.61 19.23
CA ALA A 18 12.62 3.29 17.82
C ALA A 18 11.17 2.86 17.60
N MET A 19 10.33 3.80 17.14
CA MET A 19 8.97 3.50 16.73
C MET A 19 9.07 2.43 15.65
N PRO A 20 8.45 1.26 15.81
CA PRO A 20 8.34 0.32 14.72
C PRO A 20 7.48 1.00 13.65
N MET A 21 8.10 1.53 12.61
CA MET A 21 7.37 1.93 11.41
C MET A 21 6.86 0.67 10.74
N ALA A 22 5.85 0.07 11.38
CA ALA A 22 5.07 -0.94 10.75
C ALA A 22 4.31 -0.28 9.60
N ASP A 23 4.47 -0.82 8.40
CA ASP A 23 3.49 -0.78 7.33
C ASP A 23 3.53 0.28 6.24
N LEU A 24 4.70 0.74 5.83
CA LEU A 24 4.78 1.50 4.57
C LEU A 24 4.66 0.63 3.30
N ALA A 25 4.62 -0.70 3.43
CA ALA A 25 4.37 -1.63 2.32
C ALA A 25 2.87 -1.82 1.99
N ARG A 26 2.00 -0.99 2.55
CA ARG A 26 0.55 -1.15 2.45
C ARG A 26 -0.07 -0.40 1.30
N ALA A 27 0.38 -0.47 0.12
CA ALA A 27 -0.44 0.26 -0.77
C ALA A 27 -0.36 -0.16 -2.19
N ALA A 28 -1.28 -0.94 -2.61
CA ALA A 28 -1.39 -0.87 -4.02
C ALA A 28 -2.74 -1.29 -4.59
N ASN A 29 -3.51 -2.11 -3.94
CA ASN A 29 -4.88 -2.42 -4.35
C ASN A 29 -5.90 -2.05 -3.26
N GLY A 30 -5.88 -0.80 -2.82
CA GLY A 30 -6.65 -0.40 -1.66
C GLY A 30 -6.05 -0.98 -0.39
N ALA A 31 -6.85 -1.71 0.38
CA ALA A 31 -6.40 -2.35 1.61
C ALA A 31 -5.54 -3.61 1.41
N TYR A 32 -5.35 -4.08 0.16
CA TYR A 32 -4.50 -5.22 -0.16
C TYR A 32 -3.05 -4.80 -0.39
N ALA A 33 -2.10 -5.66 0.01
CA ALA A 33 -0.67 -5.33 -0.01
C ALA A 33 0.02 -5.67 -1.34
N VAL A 34 -0.50 -6.63 -2.11
CA VAL A 34 0.07 -7.06 -3.39
C VAL A 34 -0.68 -6.40 -4.53
N ASP A 35 0.00 -5.50 -5.24
CA ASP A 35 -0.57 -4.73 -6.34
C ASP A 35 -0.67 -5.56 -7.63
N ALA A 36 -1.75 -5.36 -8.38
CA ALA A 36 -1.84 -5.85 -9.74
C ALA A 36 -1.10 -4.91 -10.71
N ALA A 37 -0.68 -5.42 -11.86
CA ALA A 37 -0.10 -4.59 -12.91
C ALA A 37 -1.12 -3.68 -13.60
N ASP A 38 -2.40 -3.89 -13.40
CA ASP A 38 -3.46 -3.08 -14.00
C ASP A 38 -3.45 -1.64 -13.45
N ILE A 39 -3.82 -0.67 -14.30
CA ILE A 39 -4.23 0.69 -13.95
C ILE A 39 -5.60 0.95 -14.59
N SER A 40 -6.34 1.91 -14.05
CA SER A 40 -7.64 2.30 -14.59
C SER A 40 -7.49 3.06 -15.91
N GLU A 41 -8.61 3.32 -16.60
CA GLU A 41 -8.61 4.08 -17.85
C GLU A 41 -8.24 5.55 -17.62
N PRO A 42 -7.58 6.22 -18.59
CA PRO A 42 -7.31 7.65 -18.54
C PRO A 42 -8.58 8.48 -18.29
N GLY A 43 -8.47 9.48 -17.41
CA GLY A 43 -9.58 10.34 -17.01
C GLY A 43 -10.46 9.75 -15.89
N SER A 44 -10.25 8.50 -15.48
CA SER A 44 -10.92 7.92 -14.32
C SER A 44 -10.21 8.29 -13.02
N CYS A 45 -10.99 8.39 -11.95
CA CYS A 45 -10.48 8.53 -10.58
C CYS A 45 -11.09 7.46 -9.67
N LYS A 46 -10.46 7.23 -8.52
CA LYS A 46 -11.01 6.41 -7.45
C LYS A 46 -10.62 6.98 -6.09
N LEU A 47 -11.45 6.72 -5.10
CA LEU A 47 -11.14 6.92 -3.69
C LEU A 47 -11.20 5.57 -3.01
N GLU A 48 -10.08 5.12 -2.49
CA GLU A 48 -9.96 3.95 -1.64
C GLU A 48 -9.81 4.40 -0.20
N SER A 49 -10.58 3.81 0.71
CA SER A 49 -10.51 4.15 2.14
C SER A 49 -10.64 2.89 2.96
N TRP A 50 -9.88 2.80 4.05
CA TRP A 50 -10.00 1.65 4.95
C TRP A 50 -9.63 1.98 6.38
N ILE A 51 -10.14 1.17 7.30
CA ILE A 51 -9.76 1.10 8.69
C ILE A 51 -9.19 -0.28 8.99
N SER A 52 -8.04 -0.32 9.62
CA SER A 52 -7.41 -1.54 10.14
C SER A 52 -7.25 -1.46 11.63
N THR A 53 -7.53 -2.55 12.32
CA THR A 53 -7.25 -2.70 13.76
C THR A 53 -6.50 -4.00 14.00
N ALA A 54 -5.49 -3.97 14.86
CA ALA A 54 -4.65 -5.12 15.16
C ALA A 54 -4.74 -5.53 16.63
N THR A 55 -4.38 -6.78 16.92
CA THR A 55 -4.41 -7.35 18.28
C THR A 55 -3.40 -6.71 19.23
N ASN A 56 -2.34 -6.07 18.70
CA ASN A 56 -1.38 -5.26 19.44
C ASN A 56 -1.86 -3.82 19.69
N THR A 57 -3.14 -3.53 19.44
CA THR A 57 -3.80 -2.21 19.60
C THR A 57 -3.46 -1.17 18.53
N ASP A 58 -2.67 -1.51 17.51
CA ASP A 58 -2.43 -0.63 16.38
C ASP A 58 -3.73 -0.38 15.59
N VAL A 59 -3.87 0.84 15.11
CA VAL A 59 -5.01 1.28 14.30
C VAL A 59 -4.48 2.09 13.13
N SER A 60 -5.05 1.90 11.94
CA SER A 60 -4.77 2.71 10.75
C SER A 60 -6.06 3.13 10.08
N LEU A 61 -6.15 4.41 9.73
CA LEU A 61 -7.27 5.04 9.04
C LEU A 61 -6.72 5.66 7.76
N VAL A 62 -7.10 5.11 6.62
CA VAL A 62 -6.51 5.50 5.33
C VAL A 62 -7.55 6.06 4.38
N ALA A 63 -7.14 7.12 3.66
CA ALA A 63 -7.80 7.64 2.47
C ALA A 63 -6.77 7.79 1.35
N ASN A 64 -7.03 7.16 0.21
CA ASN A 64 -6.13 7.12 -0.94
C ASN A 64 -6.85 7.52 -2.23
N PRO A 65 -7.04 8.82 -2.48
CA PRO A 65 -7.51 9.30 -3.77
C PRO A 65 -6.46 9.04 -4.86
N SER A 66 -6.93 8.62 -6.04
CA SER A 66 -6.08 8.49 -7.22
C SER A 66 -6.83 8.84 -8.49
N CYS A 67 -6.12 9.35 -9.50
CA CYS A 67 -6.64 9.63 -10.84
C CYS A 67 -5.62 9.18 -11.89
N VAL A 68 -6.13 8.75 -13.04
CA VAL A 68 -5.30 8.40 -14.19
C VAL A 68 -5.28 9.53 -15.20
N VAL A 69 -4.08 10.01 -15.49
CA VAL A 69 -3.81 11.07 -16.46
C VAL A 69 -3.01 10.53 -17.63
N GLU A 70 -3.14 11.17 -18.81
CA GLU A 70 -2.42 10.77 -20.02
C GLU A 70 -1.18 11.66 -20.21
N PHE A 71 0.01 11.07 -20.11
CA PHE A 71 1.31 11.70 -20.40
C PHE A 71 2.06 10.93 -21.49
N GLY A 72 1.42 10.78 -22.68
CA GLY A 72 1.92 9.90 -23.73
C GLY A 72 1.74 8.42 -23.43
N ARG A 73 1.44 8.10 -22.19
CA ARG A 73 0.93 6.83 -21.66
C ARG A 73 0.11 7.08 -20.39
N PRO A 74 -0.82 6.18 -20.04
CA PRO A 74 -1.57 6.31 -18.81
C PRO A 74 -0.65 6.27 -17.58
N VAL A 75 -0.83 7.24 -16.68
CA VAL A 75 -0.14 7.33 -15.37
C VAL A 75 -1.19 7.52 -14.28
N GLU A 76 -1.27 6.59 -13.33
CA GLU A 76 -2.08 6.74 -12.12
C GLU A 76 -1.28 7.51 -11.08
N LEU A 77 -1.79 8.66 -10.68
CA LEU A 77 -1.26 9.47 -9.59
C LEU A 77 -2.14 9.29 -8.37
N SER A 78 -1.55 9.03 -7.21
CA SER A 78 -2.27 8.87 -5.94
C SER A 78 -1.55 9.56 -4.80
N VAL A 79 -2.31 9.92 -3.75
CA VAL A 79 -1.76 10.41 -2.49
C VAL A 79 -2.47 9.67 -1.35
N LEU A 80 -1.81 8.67 -0.79
CA LEU A 80 -2.33 7.96 0.36
C LEU A 80 -2.11 8.81 1.61
N ASN A 81 -3.17 9.03 2.38
CA ASN A 81 -3.14 9.69 3.68
C ASN A 81 -3.44 8.62 4.73
N ASP A 82 -2.51 8.41 5.65
CA ASP A 82 -2.63 7.43 6.73
C ASP A 82 -2.55 8.13 8.08
N ARG A 83 -3.62 8.01 8.86
CA ARG A 83 -3.66 8.36 10.27
C ARG A 83 -3.58 7.08 11.08
N PHE A 84 -2.43 6.83 11.67
CA PHE A 84 -2.16 5.57 12.37
C PHE A 84 -1.79 5.79 13.83
N ARG A 85 -2.15 4.80 14.66
CA ARG A 85 -1.74 4.71 16.06
C ARG A 85 -0.86 3.48 16.22
N SER A 86 0.32 3.67 16.80
CA SER A 86 1.24 2.62 17.19
C SER A 86 1.82 2.96 18.56
N ASP A 87 1.95 1.97 19.43
CA ASP A 87 2.42 2.14 20.82
C ASP A 87 1.68 3.22 21.63
N GLY A 88 0.41 3.48 21.26
CA GLY A 88 -0.45 4.47 21.90
C GLY A 88 -0.41 5.87 21.25
N ASP A 89 0.57 6.18 20.43
CA ASP A 89 0.76 7.49 19.81
C ASP A 89 0.14 7.56 18.41
N TRP A 90 -0.51 8.69 18.13
CA TRP A 90 -1.11 8.98 16.83
C TRP A 90 -0.16 9.77 15.93
N ASN A 91 0.10 9.22 14.75
CA ASN A 91 0.88 9.85 13.70
C ASN A 91 0.07 9.99 12.42
N THR A 92 0.49 10.89 11.54
CA THR A 92 -0.13 11.07 10.23
C THR A 92 0.96 11.16 9.17
N SER A 93 0.82 10.40 8.09
CA SER A 93 1.70 10.48 6.93
C SER A 93 0.91 10.66 5.65
N PHE A 94 1.55 11.20 4.62
CA PHE A 94 1.04 11.20 3.27
C PHE A 94 2.07 10.58 2.33
N GLN A 95 1.57 9.82 1.33
CA GLN A 95 2.42 9.08 0.42
C GLN A 95 2.01 9.36 -1.03
N PRO A 96 2.61 10.33 -1.71
CA PRO A 96 2.48 10.49 -3.15
C PRO A 96 3.10 9.31 -3.88
N LYS A 97 2.38 8.81 -4.89
CA LYS A 97 2.79 7.67 -5.71
C LYS A 97 2.38 7.90 -7.16
N ALA A 98 3.24 7.51 -8.09
CA ALA A 98 2.94 7.44 -9.51
C ALA A 98 3.13 6.00 -10.00
N LYS A 99 2.15 5.48 -10.79
CA LYS A 99 2.15 4.14 -11.37
C LYS A 99 1.86 4.20 -12.85
N THR A 100 2.60 3.44 -13.64
CA THR A 100 2.32 3.29 -15.08
C THR A 100 2.43 1.83 -15.51
N ASN A 101 1.62 1.45 -16.49
CA ASN A 101 1.67 0.12 -17.07
C ASN A 101 2.78 0.05 -18.14
N LEU A 102 3.66 -0.95 -18.03
CA LEU A 102 4.74 -1.19 -19.00
C LEU A 102 4.32 -2.20 -20.06
N VAL A 103 3.63 -3.26 -19.62
CA VAL A 103 3.08 -4.32 -20.47
C VAL A 103 1.63 -4.54 -20.05
N PRO A 104 0.65 -4.34 -20.94
CA PRO A 104 -0.75 -4.54 -20.63
C PRO A 104 -1.05 -5.98 -20.22
N THR A 105 -1.96 -6.14 -19.26
CA THR A 105 -2.44 -7.45 -18.84
C THR A 105 -3.39 -8.05 -19.88
N GLY A 106 -3.44 -9.38 -19.93
CA GLY A 106 -4.37 -10.12 -20.80
C GLY A 106 -4.46 -11.58 -20.35
N ILE A 107 -5.52 -12.28 -20.73
CA ILE A 107 -5.69 -13.71 -20.42
C ILE A 107 -4.54 -14.50 -21.05
N GLY A 108 -3.88 -15.36 -20.27
CA GLY A 108 -2.70 -16.11 -20.68
C GLY A 108 -1.44 -15.27 -20.92
N LYS A 109 -1.44 -13.99 -20.51
CA LYS A 109 -0.31 -13.07 -20.70
C LYS A 109 0.15 -12.47 -19.37
N LEU A 110 1.46 -12.23 -19.30
CA LEU A 110 2.07 -11.49 -18.20
C LEU A 110 1.95 -9.99 -18.47
N GLY A 111 1.29 -9.27 -17.57
CA GLY A 111 1.30 -7.82 -17.54
C GLY A 111 2.33 -7.32 -16.55
N LEU A 112 2.91 -6.16 -16.81
CA LEU A 112 3.90 -5.50 -15.97
C LEU A 112 3.56 -4.03 -15.77
N SER A 113 3.76 -3.54 -14.57
CA SER A 113 3.74 -2.11 -14.27
C SER A 113 4.92 -1.72 -13.38
N ILE A 114 5.12 -0.44 -13.21
CA ILE A 114 6.06 0.10 -12.24
C ILE A 114 5.37 1.23 -11.48
N TYR A 115 5.63 1.31 -10.20
CA TYR A 115 5.30 2.49 -9.43
C TYR A 115 6.45 2.91 -8.52
N ALA A 116 6.50 4.21 -8.24
CA ALA A 116 7.44 4.79 -7.30
C ALA A 116 6.76 5.90 -6.49
N GLY A 117 7.30 6.15 -5.30
CA GLY A 117 6.78 7.16 -4.40
C GLY A 117 7.62 7.29 -3.14
N GLY A 118 7.06 7.97 -2.16
CA GLY A 118 7.67 8.13 -0.85
C GLY A 118 6.62 8.49 0.19
N ALA A 119 6.95 8.29 1.46
CA ALA A 119 6.13 8.73 2.58
C ALA A 119 6.77 9.92 3.27
N PHE A 120 5.92 10.81 3.78
CA PHE A 120 6.31 12.04 4.47
C PHE A 120 5.47 12.17 5.74
N ASP A 121 6.09 12.66 6.81
CA ASP A 121 5.38 13.07 8.00
C ASP A 121 4.50 14.28 7.69
N ALA A 122 3.23 14.25 8.08
CA ALA A 122 2.28 15.32 7.73
C ALA A 122 2.46 16.59 8.55
N LEU A 123 3.13 16.53 9.71
CA LEU A 123 3.36 17.69 10.58
C LEU A 123 4.66 18.39 10.25
N THR A 124 5.73 17.62 10.04
CA THR A 124 7.08 18.19 9.83
C THR A 124 7.44 18.31 8.36
N GLY A 125 6.80 17.52 7.48
CA GLY A 125 7.16 17.39 6.07
C GLY A 125 8.41 16.54 5.84
N ASP A 126 8.97 15.93 6.89
CA ASP A 126 10.15 15.08 6.77
C ASP A 126 9.86 13.85 5.91
N SER A 127 10.80 13.53 5.03
CA SER A 127 10.71 12.31 4.24
C SER A 127 11.01 11.11 5.13
N LEU A 128 10.06 10.18 5.21
CA LEU A 128 10.15 8.96 6.00
C LEU A 128 10.71 7.80 5.16
N THR A 129 10.19 7.63 3.94
CA THR A 129 10.63 6.55 3.04
C THR A 129 10.64 6.98 1.59
N ALA A 130 11.37 6.21 0.76
CA ALA A 130 11.23 6.19 -0.68
C ALA A 130 11.15 4.74 -1.16
N PHE A 131 10.36 4.48 -2.20
CA PHE A 131 10.17 3.13 -2.73
C PHE A 131 9.97 3.12 -4.24
N ALA A 132 10.34 1.98 -4.84
CA ALA A 132 10.04 1.63 -6.22
C ALA A 132 9.68 0.14 -6.29
N VAL A 133 8.58 -0.19 -6.98
CA VAL A 133 8.06 -1.56 -7.05
C VAL A 133 7.62 -1.87 -8.48
N VAL A 134 7.81 -3.12 -8.88
CA VAL A 134 7.38 -3.69 -10.16
C VAL A 134 6.31 -4.74 -9.90
N PRO A 135 5.02 -4.39 -10.01
CA PRO A 135 3.94 -5.36 -10.07
C PRO A 135 3.94 -6.14 -11.39
N ALA A 136 3.75 -7.46 -11.27
CA ALA A 136 3.52 -8.35 -12.38
C ALA A 136 2.22 -9.11 -12.17
N THR A 137 1.37 -9.22 -13.20
CA THR A 137 0.09 -9.93 -13.12
C THR A 137 0.00 -10.95 -14.25
N TYR A 138 -0.28 -12.20 -13.91
CA TYR A 138 -0.62 -13.25 -14.86
C TYR A 138 -2.09 -13.61 -14.73
N ARG A 139 -2.87 -13.36 -15.78
CA ARG A 139 -4.30 -13.71 -15.81
C ARG A 139 -4.47 -15.14 -16.30
N LEU A 140 -4.87 -16.04 -15.38
CA LEU A 140 -5.18 -17.43 -15.69
C LEU A 140 -6.49 -17.55 -16.50
N SER A 141 -7.47 -16.71 -16.16
CA SER A 141 -8.79 -16.65 -16.82
C SER A 141 -9.40 -15.25 -16.62
N GLU A 142 -10.65 -15.07 -17.03
CA GLU A 142 -11.42 -13.85 -16.73
C GLU A 142 -11.69 -13.67 -15.22
N THR A 143 -11.71 -14.77 -14.49
CA THR A 143 -12.04 -14.79 -13.06
C THR A 143 -10.85 -14.98 -12.15
N MET A 144 -9.69 -15.42 -12.66
CA MET A 144 -8.53 -15.75 -11.85
C MET A 144 -7.27 -15.06 -12.33
N ARG A 145 -6.50 -14.51 -11.39
CA ARG A 145 -5.16 -13.96 -11.65
C ARG A 145 -4.22 -14.19 -10.48
N ILE A 146 -2.93 -14.21 -10.80
CA ILE A 146 -1.84 -14.22 -9.82
C ILE A 146 -1.07 -12.92 -9.99
N ASN A 147 -0.78 -12.26 -8.87
CA ASN A 147 -0.02 -11.03 -8.79
C ASN A 147 1.31 -11.30 -8.08
N PHE A 148 2.37 -10.67 -8.55
CA PHE A 148 3.70 -10.70 -7.94
C PHE A 148 4.19 -9.28 -7.79
N ASN A 149 4.75 -8.94 -6.65
CA ASN A 149 5.43 -7.66 -6.43
C ASN A 149 6.87 -7.92 -6.06
N GLY A 150 7.76 -7.19 -6.70
CA GLY A 150 9.17 -7.10 -6.34
C GLY A 150 9.58 -5.64 -6.33
N GLY A 151 10.32 -5.20 -5.30
CA GLY A 151 10.63 -3.79 -5.21
C GLY A 151 11.71 -3.47 -4.18
N TRP A 152 11.97 -2.19 -4.06
CA TRP A 152 12.93 -1.62 -3.15
C TRP A 152 12.26 -0.55 -2.29
N LEU A 153 12.62 -0.51 -1.01
CA LEU A 153 12.25 0.49 -0.04
C LEU A 153 13.51 1.01 0.65
N TRP A 154 13.62 2.32 0.76
CA TRP A 154 14.58 2.99 1.64
C TRP A 154 13.82 3.63 2.80
N ASP A 155 14.08 3.16 4.00
CA ASP A 155 13.60 3.76 5.25
C ASP A 155 14.64 4.77 5.73
N ARG A 156 14.31 6.06 5.60
CA ARG A 156 15.22 7.15 5.96
C ARG A 156 15.37 7.34 7.46
N THR A 157 14.40 6.88 8.24
CA THR A 157 14.42 7.08 9.70
C THR A 157 15.49 6.25 10.39
N VAL A 158 15.79 5.08 9.82
CA VAL A 158 16.83 4.16 10.28
C VAL A 158 17.98 3.99 9.26
N ASP A 159 17.92 4.74 8.14
CA ASP A 159 18.86 4.67 7.01
C ASP A 159 19.09 3.24 6.53
N ARG A 160 18.01 2.52 6.18
CA ARG A 160 18.05 1.13 5.76
C ARG A 160 17.32 0.88 4.45
N HIS A 161 17.86 -0.08 3.70
CA HIS A 161 17.27 -0.56 2.45
C HIS A 161 16.68 -1.93 2.63
N TYR A 162 15.48 -2.13 2.04
CA TYR A 162 14.75 -3.39 2.07
C TYR A 162 14.35 -3.82 0.67
N LEU A 163 14.37 -5.13 0.44
CA LEU A 163 13.69 -5.75 -0.68
C LEU A 163 12.22 -5.95 -0.32
N LEU A 164 11.32 -5.40 -1.10
CA LEU A 164 9.89 -5.67 -1.01
C LEU A 164 9.53 -6.88 -1.87
N TYR A 165 8.68 -7.75 -1.35
CA TYR A 165 8.18 -8.90 -2.09
C TYR A 165 6.74 -9.21 -1.74
N GLY A 166 6.00 -9.80 -2.68
CA GLY A 166 4.63 -10.24 -2.46
C GLY A 166 4.14 -11.14 -3.57
N ILE A 167 3.24 -12.04 -3.21
CA ILE A 167 2.44 -12.86 -4.10
C ILE A 167 0.98 -12.79 -3.66
N GLY A 168 0.09 -12.61 -4.62
CA GLY A 168 -1.36 -12.57 -4.41
C GLY A 168 -2.10 -13.43 -5.42
N TRP A 169 -3.20 -13.98 -4.99
CA TRP A 169 -4.13 -14.71 -5.83
C TRP A 169 -5.53 -14.12 -5.68
N ASP A 170 -6.12 -13.73 -6.80
CA ASP A 170 -7.48 -13.20 -6.88
C ASP A 170 -8.37 -14.18 -7.62
N TRP A 171 -9.54 -14.46 -7.04
CA TRP A 171 -10.57 -15.29 -7.64
C TRP A 171 -11.95 -14.67 -7.50
N LYS A 172 -12.54 -14.28 -8.63
CA LYS A 172 -13.94 -13.88 -8.73
C LYS A 172 -14.79 -15.15 -8.82
N PHE A 173 -15.35 -15.60 -7.71
CA PHE A 173 -16.16 -16.80 -7.67
C PHE A 173 -17.65 -16.51 -7.99
N THR A 174 -18.08 -15.24 -7.96
CA THR A 174 -19.31 -14.75 -8.54
C THR A 174 -19.09 -13.39 -9.18
N GLU A 175 -20.08 -12.85 -9.90
CA GLU A 175 -20.03 -11.49 -10.46
C GLU A 175 -19.85 -10.40 -9.38
N LEU A 176 -20.33 -10.67 -8.17
CA LEU A 176 -20.33 -9.72 -7.06
C LEU A 176 -19.22 -9.96 -6.04
N LEU A 177 -18.66 -11.17 -5.99
CA LEU A 177 -17.75 -11.58 -4.92
C LEU A 177 -16.40 -12.06 -5.46
N GLN A 178 -15.34 -11.52 -4.87
CA GLN A 178 -13.96 -11.90 -5.13
C GLN A 178 -13.27 -12.29 -3.82
N LEU A 179 -12.57 -13.41 -3.83
CA LEU A 179 -11.60 -13.80 -2.81
C LEU A 179 -10.22 -13.30 -3.22
N THR A 180 -9.48 -12.76 -2.29
CA THR A 180 -8.06 -12.41 -2.43
C THR A 180 -7.27 -13.08 -1.31
N VAL A 181 -6.14 -13.69 -1.66
CA VAL A 181 -5.20 -14.31 -0.72
C VAL A 181 -3.82 -13.78 -1.05
N GLU A 182 -3.07 -13.32 -0.04
CA GLU A 182 -1.77 -12.70 -0.23
C GLU A 182 -0.75 -13.16 0.81
N ALA A 183 0.50 -13.30 0.35
CA ALA A 183 1.67 -13.40 1.22
C ALA A 183 2.68 -12.34 0.78
N PHE A 184 3.19 -11.54 1.73
CA PHE A 184 4.04 -10.40 1.42
C PHE A 184 4.98 -10.08 2.58
N GLY A 185 5.96 -9.24 2.32
CA GLY A 185 6.90 -8.79 3.34
C GLY A 185 8.03 -7.95 2.79
N GLN A 186 8.98 -7.68 3.66
CA GLN A 186 10.23 -7.02 3.30
C GLN A 186 11.41 -7.79 3.90
N ALA A 187 12.52 -7.85 3.16
CA ALA A 187 13.77 -8.43 3.61
C ALA A 187 14.85 -7.34 3.71
N GLY A 188 15.52 -7.24 4.87
CA GLY A 188 16.65 -6.34 5.06
C GLY A 188 17.92 -6.85 4.39
N GLN A 189 19.01 -6.09 4.51
CA GLN A 189 20.34 -6.51 4.05
C GLN A 189 20.79 -7.81 4.75
N ALA A 190 21.49 -8.66 4.01
CA ALA A 190 22.03 -9.89 4.54
C ALA A 190 22.90 -9.64 5.80
N GLY A 191 22.65 -10.38 6.88
CA GLY A 191 23.33 -10.23 8.17
C GLY A 191 22.60 -9.34 9.19
N GLN A 192 21.46 -8.75 8.86
CA GLN A 192 20.64 -7.91 9.76
C GLN A 192 19.25 -8.51 10.05
N ALA A 193 19.12 -9.81 10.02
CA ALA A 193 17.84 -10.51 10.17
C ALA A 193 17.10 -10.19 11.48
N ASP A 194 17.80 -9.75 12.52
CA ASP A 194 17.25 -9.44 13.83
C ASP A 194 17.19 -7.92 14.12
N ALA A 195 17.43 -7.10 13.10
CA ALA A 195 17.36 -5.65 13.28
C ALA A 195 15.92 -5.17 13.48
N PRO A 196 15.68 -4.19 14.39
CA PRO A 196 14.37 -3.56 14.51
C PRO A 196 13.86 -3.03 13.16
N GLY A 197 12.59 -3.24 12.85
CA GLY A 197 11.99 -2.79 11.59
C GLY A 197 12.10 -3.78 10.42
N VAL A 198 12.69 -4.96 10.57
CA VAL A 198 12.58 -6.03 9.57
C VAL A 198 11.17 -6.61 9.63
N THR A 199 10.35 -6.26 8.64
CA THR A 199 9.01 -6.82 8.53
C THR A 199 9.10 -8.24 8.00
N ARG A 200 8.85 -9.19 8.86
CA ARG A 200 8.82 -10.60 8.53
C ARG A 200 7.62 -10.94 7.67
N PRO A 201 7.60 -12.13 7.00
CA PRO A 201 6.52 -12.49 6.11
C PRO A 201 5.15 -12.44 6.80
N ARG A 202 4.18 -11.92 6.07
CA ARG A 202 2.79 -11.73 6.46
C ARG A 202 1.88 -12.45 5.51
N PHE A 203 0.72 -12.80 6.00
CA PHE A 203 -0.36 -13.37 5.23
C PHE A 203 -1.62 -12.55 5.43
N GLN A 204 -2.40 -12.37 4.38
CA GLN A 204 -3.77 -11.88 4.52
C GLN A 204 -4.71 -12.52 3.51
N THR A 205 -5.98 -12.56 3.86
CA THR A 205 -7.05 -13.00 3.00
C THR A 205 -8.25 -12.09 3.17
N GLY A 206 -9.00 -11.86 2.11
CA GLY A 206 -10.14 -11.00 2.17
C GLY A 206 -11.17 -11.28 1.10
N ILE A 207 -12.39 -10.85 1.38
CA ILE A 207 -13.51 -10.92 0.44
C ILE A 207 -13.88 -9.50 0.05
N ARG A 208 -13.94 -9.28 -1.26
CA ARG A 208 -14.47 -8.06 -1.88
C ARG A 208 -15.90 -8.31 -2.36
N TYR A 209 -16.81 -7.48 -1.90
CA TYR A 209 -18.16 -7.38 -2.43
C TYR A 209 -18.29 -6.17 -3.34
N ARG A 210 -18.68 -6.39 -4.60
CA ARG A 210 -18.82 -5.35 -5.62
C ARG A 210 -20.26 -5.38 -6.16
N PRO A 211 -21.22 -4.64 -5.56
CA PRO A 211 -22.60 -4.59 -6.01
C PRO A 211 -22.80 -3.92 -7.39
N ASN A 212 -21.83 -3.08 -7.79
CA ASN A 212 -21.82 -2.39 -9.08
C ASN A 212 -20.38 -1.97 -9.44
N GLU A 213 -20.17 -1.37 -10.62
CA GLU A 213 -18.85 -0.96 -11.09
C GLU A 213 -18.26 0.21 -10.29
N ILE A 214 -19.11 1.03 -9.66
CA ILE A 214 -18.71 2.25 -8.95
C ILE A 214 -18.22 1.93 -7.54
N PHE A 215 -18.82 0.96 -6.85
CA PHE A 215 -18.64 0.75 -5.43
C PHE A 215 -18.18 -0.66 -5.10
N SER A 216 -17.26 -0.79 -4.15
CA SER A 216 -16.92 -2.08 -3.52
C SER A 216 -16.59 -1.93 -2.04
N VAL A 217 -16.79 -3.02 -1.30
CA VAL A 217 -16.45 -3.17 0.12
C VAL A 217 -15.53 -4.37 0.27
N ASP A 218 -14.53 -4.23 1.13
CA ASP A 218 -13.56 -5.27 1.45
C ASP A 218 -13.61 -5.61 2.94
N VAL A 219 -13.55 -6.89 3.27
CA VAL A 219 -13.29 -7.41 4.61
C VAL A 219 -12.06 -8.28 4.53
N ILE A 220 -11.01 -7.93 5.28
CA ILE A 220 -9.70 -8.59 5.20
C ILE A 220 -9.28 -8.99 6.61
N TYR A 221 -8.78 -10.21 6.73
CA TYR A 221 -8.07 -10.71 7.90
C TYR A 221 -6.60 -10.94 7.53
N GLY A 222 -5.70 -10.52 8.39
CA GLY A 222 -4.26 -10.72 8.21
C GLY A 222 -3.56 -11.16 9.49
N HIS A 223 -2.37 -11.75 9.31
CA HIS A 223 -1.56 -12.27 10.41
C HIS A 223 -0.07 -12.24 10.04
N ASN A 224 0.79 -11.95 11.01
CA ASN A 224 2.23 -12.07 10.87
C ASN A 224 2.63 -13.56 10.92
N ILE A 225 3.26 -14.07 9.86
CA ILE A 225 3.74 -15.46 9.81
C ILE A 225 4.94 -15.65 10.76
N ALA A 226 5.75 -14.61 10.92
CA ALA A 226 6.90 -14.60 11.82
C ALA A 226 7.13 -13.19 12.39
N GLY A 227 7.78 -13.10 13.54
CA GLY A 227 8.02 -11.86 14.28
C GLY A 227 7.01 -11.67 15.39
N GLU A 228 6.50 -10.46 15.55
CA GLU A 228 5.45 -10.15 16.51
C GLU A 228 4.18 -10.95 16.18
N ASN A 229 3.60 -11.59 17.19
CA ASN A 229 2.36 -12.35 17.03
C ASN A 229 1.16 -11.40 16.99
N ALA A 230 0.96 -10.73 15.87
CA ALA A 230 -0.14 -9.81 15.65
C ALA A 230 -1.03 -10.28 14.49
N SER A 231 -2.33 -10.12 14.68
CA SER A 231 -3.35 -10.29 13.64
C SER A 231 -4.11 -8.98 13.48
N TRP A 232 -4.69 -8.75 12.30
CA TRP A 232 -5.49 -7.56 12.05
C TRP A 232 -6.75 -7.86 11.24
N ILE A 233 -7.73 -6.98 11.38
CA ILE A 233 -8.93 -6.94 10.56
C ILE A 233 -8.96 -5.57 9.87
N THR A 234 -9.26 -5.57 8.57
CA THR A 234 -9.42 -4.36 7.78
C THR A 234 -10.79 -4.35 7.12
N LEU A 235 -11.48 -3.21 7.26
CA LEU A 235 -12.68 -2.90 6.49
C LEU A 235 -12.32 -1.81 5.48
N GLY A 236 -12.53 -2.09 4.20
CA GLY A 236 -12.20 -1.19 3.11
C GLY A 236 -13.40 -0.84 2.25
N THR A 237 -13.33 0.32 1.61
CA THR A 237 -14.28 0.74 0.58
C THR A 237 -13.53 1.34 -0.59
N THR A 238 -14.06 1.15 -1.80
CA THR A 238 -13.58 1.81 -3.01
C THR A 238 -14.75 2.45 -3.74
N ILE A 239 -14.64 3.74 -4.05
CA ILE A 239 -15.56 4.46 -4.92
C ILE A 239 -14.79 4.80 -6.21
N ARG A 240 -15.37 4.47 -7.37
CA ARG A 240 -14.78 4.72 -8.69
C ARG A 240 -15.58 5.79 -9.41
N PHE A 241 -14.87 6.69 -10.02
CA PHE A 241 -15.41 7.75 -10.86
C PHE A 241 -14.93 7.46 -12.30
N PRO A 242 -15.80 6.94 -13.18
CA PRO A 242 -15.42 6.65 -14.57
C PRO A 242 -15.04 7.94 -15.30
N PRO A 243 -14.28 7.84 -16.41
CA PRO A 243 -13.98 9.02 -17.20
C PRO A 243 -15.27 9.68 -17.67
N PRO A 244 -15.30 11.03 -17.80
CA PRO A 244 -16.45 11.70 -18.36
C PRO A 244 -16.72 11.14 -19.74
N GLU A 245 -17.96 10.72 -20.03
CA GLU A 245 -18.35 10.26 -21.35
C GLU A 245 -17.92 11.31 -22.38
N SER A 246 -17.16 10.88 -23.39
CA SER A 246 -16.82 11.74 -24.52
C SER A 246 -18.14 12.16 -25.14
N ARG A 247 -18.55 13.43 -24.96
CA ARG A 247 -19.75 13.96 -25.62
C ARG A 247 -19.59 13.68 -27.10
N PRO A 248 -20.56 12.99 -27.76
CA PRO A 248 -20.51 12.80 -29.18
C PRO A 248 -20.29 14.17 -29.81
N ALA A 249 -19.33 14.26 -30.76
CA ALA A 249 -19.00 15.48 -31.45
C ALA A 249 -20.31 16.08 -31.96
N ARG A 250 -20.70 17.24 -31.42
CA ARG A 250 -21.88 17.96 -31.85
C ARG A 250 -21.71 18.15 -33.32
N GLU A 251 -22.48 17.39 -34.14
CA GLU A 251 -22.54 17.60 -35.58
C GLU A 251 -22.71 19.10 -35.80
N ARG A 252 -21.67 19.73 -36.30
CA ARG A 252 -21.79 21.10 -36.79
C ARG A 252 -22.71 21.00 -38.01
N GLY A 253 -24.01 21.15 -37.72
CA GLY A 253 -25.00 21.31 -38.79
C GLY A 253 -24.55 22.45 -39.70
N GLY A 254 -24.09 22.07 -40.86
CA GLY A 254 -23.87 23.00 -41.95
C GLY A 254 -25.22 23.61 -42.32
N HIS A 255 -25.38 24.88 -42.00
CA HIS A 255 -26.36 25.69 -42.69
C HIS A 255 -25.72 26.15 -44.02
N LEU A 256 -26.27 25.61 -45.11
CA LEU A 256 -26.20 26.21 -46.44
C LEU A 256 -27.04 27.49 -46.46
#